data_14103fffd59f8c8d8919caedf20239f3
#
_entry.id   14103fffd59f8c8d8919caedf20239f3
#
_cell.length_a   1.000
_cell.length_b   1.000
_cell.length_c   1.000
_cell.angle_alpha   90.00
_cell.angle_beta   90.00
_cell.angle_gamma   90.00
#
_symmetry.space_group_name_H-M   'P 1'
#
loop_
_entity.id
_entity.type
_entity.pdbx_description
1 polymer ?
#
loop_
_entity_poly.entity_id
_entity_poly.type
_entity_poly.pdbx_seq_one_letter_code
_entity_poly.pdbx_strand_id
1 'polypeptide(L)'
;SFFCKKVNIPFEVYSFMEADPGDDSKDGSYKENPVSFHYKNGDLVTDCRVRLRNYLSSRMNSKDYNNGLLNMCILANRYRHRAGGYSYTRFSNYPCPRDDELRCTPLNGAILLSEHVIRKFKKDNNLQCVHATFLTDGESSGNAYRYDITKDSESERRQGRSAKQKCNVYIKDTKTKKNHLIMKGGFYGRTSVTPVILDIVRERLGINIVGFFILNNFSTNNLWRYVPQQKHVTYEAGQDFFKNWMKKVKKDGWFMKDQAGYSEYYVIKGESLKIESDNDLNVKPD
;
A
#
# COMPACT_ATOMS: atom_id res chain seq x y z
N SER A 1 -17.72 1.93 -2.18
CA SER A 1 -18.47 0.89 -1.44
C SER A 1 -19.98 1.13 -1.42
N PHE A 2 -20.44 2.35 -1.12
CA PHE A 2 -21.87 2.68 -1.09
C PHE A 2 -22.56 2.44 -2.44
N PHE A 3 -22.01 2.93 -3.54
CA PHE A 3 -22.50 2.68 -4.89
C PHE A 3 -22.56 1.17 -5.18
N CYS A 4 -21.45 0.44 -4.97
CA CYS A 4 -21.42 -0.99 -5.21
C CYS A 4 -22.48 -1.75 -4.43
N LYS A 5 -22.73 -1.36 -3.17
CA LYS A 5 -23.79 -1.97 -2.36
C LYS A 5 -25.17 -1.71 -2.94
N LYS A 6 -25.43 -0.51 -3.43
CA LYS A 6 -26.74 -0.15 -4.06
C LYS A 6 -27.01 -0.93 -5.34
N VAL A 7 -25.98 -1.20 -6.14
CA VAL A 7 -26.11 -1.92 -7.43
C VAL A 7 -25.73 -3.40 -7.34
N ASN A 8 -25.60 -3.94 -6.13
CA ASN A 8 -25.28 -5.34 -5.86
C ASN A 8 -23.98 -5.83 -6.50
N ILE A 9 -22.99 -4.95 -6.65
CA ILE A 9 -21.63 -5.34 -7.06
C ILE A 9 -20.88 -5.85 -5.82
N PRO A 10 -20.37 -7.10 -5.83
CA PRO A 10 -19.56 -7.60 -4.72
C PRO A 10 -18.30 -6.75 -4.51
N PHE A 11 -18.02 -6.41 -3.26
CA PHE A 11 -16.82 -5.68 -2.87
C PHE A 11 -16.39 -6.02 -1.46
N GLU A 12 -15.11 -5.81 -1.18
CA GLU A 12 -14.52 -5.81 0.16
C GLU A 12 -13.52 -4.67 0.30
N VAL A 13 -13.44 -4.09 1.50
CA VAL A 13 -12.51 -3.01 1.83
C VAL A 13 -11.67 -3.43 3.01
N TYR A 14 -10.36 -3.41 2.83
CA TYR A 14 -9.38 -3.75 3.84
C TYR A 14 -8.47 -2.57 4.13
N SER A 15 -8.10 -2.39 5.39
CA SER A 15 -6.87 -1.67 5.73
C SER A 15 -5.72 -2.67 5.80
N PHE A 16 -4.51 -2.18 5.57
CA PHE A 16 -3.28 -2.90 5.85
C PHE A 16 -2.41 -2.07 6.78
N MET A 17 -1.84 -2.72 7.74
CA MET A 17 -1.02 -2.09 8.77
C MET A 17 0.04 -3.05 9.27
N GLU A 18 1.06 -2.52 9.92
CA GLU A 18 2.01 -3.35 10.64
C GLU A 18 1.31 -3.97 11.86
N ALA A 19 1.41 -5.29 11.99
CA ALA A 19 0.91 -5.98 13.17
C ALA A 19 1.85 -5.69 14.34
N ASP A 20 1.30 -5.14 15.42
CA ASP A 20 2.03 -4.99 16.69
C ASP A 20 2.48 -6.39 17.17
N PRO A 21 3.76 -6.58 17.50
CA PRO A 21 4.25 -7.87 18.00
C PRO A 21 3.59 -8.33 19.32
N GLY A 22 2.68 -7.53 19.87
CA GLY A 22 2.07 -7.82 21.18
C GLY A 22 3.07 -7.53 22.29
N ASP A 23 2.91 -6.42 22.94
CA ASP A 23 3.66 -6.12 24.16
C ASP A 23 2.97 -6.83 25.33
N ASP A 24 3.17 -8.14 25.43
CA ASP A 24 2.77 -8.88 26.63
C ASP A 24 3.80 -8.77 27.75
N SER A 25 4.90 -8.06 27.52
CA SER A 25 5.91 -7.80 28.53
C SER A 25 5.64 -6.49 29.24
N LYS A 26 5.24 -6.56 30.48
CA LYS A 26 5.17 -5.42 31.41
C LYS A 26 6.55 -4.77 31.66
N ASP A 27 7.62 -5.39 31.19
CA ASP A 27 9.02 -5.00 31.40
C ASP A 27 9.67 -4.36 30.17
N GLY A 28 8.91 -4.13 29.08
CA GLY A 28 9.44 -3.52 27.84
C GLY A 28 10.35 -4.44 27.02
N SER A 29 10.54 -5.67 27.42
CA SER A 29 11.27 -6.65 26.62
C SER A 29 10.38 -7.14 25.48
N TYR A 30 10.86 -7.00 24.24
CA TYR A 30 10.22 -7.59 23.06
C TYR A 30 10.28 -9.11 23.20
N LYS A 31 9.23 -9.71 23.72
CA LYS A 31 9.04 -11.14 23.50
C LYS A 31 8.67 -11.32 22.03
N GLU A 32 9.61 -11.81 21.26
CA GLU A 32 9.32 -12.30 19.92
C GLU A 32 8.18 -13.29 20.03
N ASN A 33 7.02 -12.91 19.52
CA ASN A 33 5.89 -13.82 19.43
C ASN A 33 6.38 -15.01 18.58
N PRO A 34 6.42 -16.24 19.08
CA PRO A 34 7.05 -17.37 18.42
C PRO A 34 6.17 -17.92 17.27
N VAL A 35 5.66 -17.05 16.42
CA VAL A 35 5.26 -17.51 15.11
C VAL A 35 6.55 -17.86 14.39
N SER A 36 7.00 -19.10 14.61
CA SER A 36 8.14 -19.65 13.89
C SER A 36 7.78 -19.72 12.42
N PHE A 37 8.13 -18.67 11.68
CA PHE A 37 8.09 -18.73 10.25
C PHE A 37 9.16 -19.72 9.80
N HIS A 38 8.75 -20.83 9.26
CA HIS A 38 9.66 -21.82 8.70
C HIS A 38 10.15 -21.35 7.32
N TYR A 39 11.03 -20.37 7.31
CA TYR A 39 11.67 -19.92 6.07
C TYR A 39 12.66 -20.98 5.58
N LYS A 40 12.68 -21.16 4.27
CA LYS A 40 13.69 -21.96 3.60
C LYS A 40 14.83 -21.07 3.12
N ASN A 41 16.02 -21.63 3.00
CA ASN A 41 17.14 -20.90 2.45
C ASN A 41 16.83 -20.37 1.04
N GLY A 42 16.98 -19.06 0.88
CA GLY A 42 16.70 -18.37 -0.36
C GLY A 42 15.28 -17.80 -0.51
N ASP A 43 14.40 -18.00 0.47
CA ASP A 43 13.08 -17.38 0.45
C ASP A 43 13.18 -15.85 0.43
N LEU A 44 12.24 -15.22 -0.27
CA LEU A 44 12.02 -13.79 -0.18
C LEU A 44 11.18 -13.49 1.05
N VAL A 45 11.72 -12.67 1.92
CA VAL A 45 11.04 -12.24 3.15
C VAL A 45 10.83 -10.73 3.12
N THR A 46 9.66 -10.27 3.57
CA THR A 46 9.37 -8.85 3.80
C THR A 46 9.51 -8.52 5.27
N ASP A 47 10.14 -7.38 5.60
CA ASP A 47 10.49 -7.01 6.98
C ASP A 47 9.30 -6.80 7.90
N CYS A 48 8.15 -6.42 7.36
CA CYS A 48 7.03 -6.01 8.17
C CYS A 48 6.06 -7.15 8.41
N ARG A 49 5.67 -7.33 9.66
CA ARG A 49 4.48 -8.11 10.00
C ARG A 49 3.26 -7.36 9.50
N VAL A 50 2.42 -8.01 8.72
CA VAL A 50 1.27 -7.36 8.09
C VAL A 50 -0.01 -7.93 8.66
N ARG A 51 -0.92 -7.02 8.98
CA ARG A 51 -2.32 -7.35 9.26
C ARG A 51 -3.20 -6.74 8.20
N LEU A 52 -4.11 -7.54 7.65
CA LEU A 52 -5.22 -7.06 6.85
C LEU A 52 -6.49 -7.10 7.71
N ARG A 53 -7.18 -5.97 7.81
CA ARG A 53 -8.45 -5.87 8.52
C ARG A 53 -9.57 -5.51 7.55
N ASN A 54 -10.60 -6.35 7.48
CA ASN A 54 -11.79 -6.08 6.69
C ASN A 54 -12.67 -5.05 7.42
N TYR A 55 -12.89 -3.89 6.80
CA TYR A 55 -13.79 -2.87 7.33
C TYR A 55 -15.17 -2.93 6.73
N LEU A 56 -15.26 -3.23 5.43
CA LEU A 56 -16.54 -3.26 4.73
C LEU A 56 -16.57 -4.44 3.76
N SER A 57 -17.73 -5.09 3.70
CA SER A 57 -18.02 -6.14 2.73
C SER A 57 -19.44 -5.98 2.21
N SER A 58 -19.66 -6.29 0.93
CA SER A 58 -20.99 -6.35 0.34
C SER A 58 -21.91 -7.36 1.05
N ARG A 59 -21.33 -8.33 1.75
CA ARG A 59 -22.05 -9.39 2.51
C ARG A 59 -22.51 -8.94 3.90
N MET A 60 -22.03 -7.80 4.39
CA MET A 60 -22.44 -7.27 5.68
C MET A 60 -23.93 -6.85 5.65
N ASN A 61 -24.66 -7.16 6.71
CA ASN A 61 -25.96 -6.57 6.95
C ASN A 61 -25.84 -5.06 7.17
N SER A 62 -26.95 -4.34 7.18
CA SER A 62 -26.95 -2.87 7.27
C SER A 62 -26.34 -2.36 8.57
N LYS A 63 -26.55 -3.05 9.70
CA LYS A 63 -25.98 -2.68 11.00
C LYS A 63 -24.47 -2.79 10.99
N ASP A 64 -23.93 -3.92 10.54
CA ASP A 64 -22.49 -4.16 10.52
C ASP A 64 -21.79 -3.23 9.51
N TYR A 65 -22.42 -2.99 8.37
CA TYR A 65 -21.92 -2.05 7.37
C TYR A 65 -21.83 -0.62 7.91
N ASN A 66 -22.87 -0.15 8.59
CA ASN A 66 -22.88 1.19 9.20
C ASN A 66 -21.85 1.29 10.34
N ASN A 67 -21.70 0.24 11.15
CA ASN A 67 -20.65 0.18 12.17
C ASN A 67 -19.25 0.23 11.55
N GLY A 68 -19.02 -0.47 10.43
CA GLY A 68 -17.78 -0.42 9.67
C GLY A 68 -17.45 0.99 9.16
N LEU A 69 -18.45 1.69 8.59
CA LEU A 69 -18.31 3.08 8.17
C LEU A 69 -17.98 4.00 9.36
N LEU A 70 -18.69 3.85 10.48
CA LEU A 70 -18.44 4.64 11.69
C LEU A 70 -17.00 4.43 12.19
N ASN A 71 -16.53 3.19 12.25
CA ASN A 71 -15.15 2.87 12.65
C ASN A 71 -14.12 3.53 11.72
N MET A 72 -14.35 3.51 10.40
CA MET A 72 -13.47 4.20 9.45
C MET A 72 -13.47 5.72 9.67
N CYS A 73 -14.64 6.33 9.96
CA CYS A 73 -14.74 7.76 10.28
C CYS A 73 -13.99 8.10 11.56
N ILE A 74 -14.11 7.28 12.61
CA ILE A 74 -13.37 7.45 13.87
C ILE A 74 -11.86 7.42 13.63
N LEU A 75 -11.40 6.43 12.87
CA LEU A 75 -9.98 6.33 12.52
C LEU A 75 -9.51 7.54 11.71
N ALA A 76 -10.26 7.94 10.68
CA ALA A 76 -9.91 9.09 9.86
C ALA A 76 -9.80 10.37 10.70
N ASN A 77 -10.74 10.61 11.62
CA ASN A 77 -10.70 11.75 12.53
C ASN A 77 -9.50 11.69 13.47
N ARG A 78 -9.17 10.52 14.01
CA ARG A 78 -7.98 10.34 14.85
C ARG A 78 -6.69 10.73 14.13
N TYR A 79 -6.55 10.34 12.86
CA TYR A 79 -5.35 10.64 12.06
C TYR A 79 -5.32 12.08 11.54
N ARG A 80 -6.46 12.68 11.22
CA ARG A 80 -6.56 14.09 10.81
C ARG A 80 -5.93 15.03 11.84
N HIS A 81 -6.13 14.76 13.12
CA HIS A 81 -5.61 15.60 14.19
C HIS A 81 -4.14 15.30 14.55
N ARG A 82 -3.63 14.13 14.18
CA ARG A 82 -2.21 13.80 14.36
C ARG A 82 -1.29 14.57 13.40
N ALA A 83 -1.78 14.94 12.22
CA ALA A 83 -1.02 15.69 11.22
C ALA A 83 -0.76 17.18 11.60
N GLY A 84 -1.45 17.72 12.59
CA GLY A 84 -1.36 19.11 13.03
C GLY A 84 -0.38 19.39 14.16
N GLY A 85 0.54 18.47 14.51
CA GLY A 85 1.54 18.68 15.56
C GLY A 85 1.08 18.16 16.94
N TYR A 86 2.04 17.75 17.72
CA TYR A 86 2.02 17.12 19.05
C TYR A 86 0.92 17.53 20.07
N SER A 87 -0.34 17.44 19.72
CA SER A 87 -1.40 17.60 20.72
C SER A 87 -2.03 16.24 21.03
N TYR A 88 -1.41 15.54 21.96
CA TYR A 88 -1.87 14.26 22.51
C TYR A 88 -3.21 14.36 23.28
N THR A 89 -3.81 15.55 23.44
CA THR A 89 -4.73 15.78 24.55
C THR A 89 -6.21 15.86 24.20
N ARG A 90 -6.64 15.90 22.94
CA ARG A 90 -8.08 16.05 22.65
C ARG A 90 -8.79 14.85 22.05
N PHE A 91 -8.10 13.84 21.56
CA PHE A 91 -8.71 12.66 20.90
C PHE A 91 -8.34 11.32 21.51
N SER A 92 -7.69 11.34 22.70
CA SER A 92 -7.53 10.14 23.53
C SER A 92 -8.85 9.51 23.98
N ASN A 93 -9.96 10.26 23.85
CA ASN A 93 -11.29 9.79 24.28
C ASN A 93 -12.00 8.89 23.28
N TYR A 94 -11.50 8.75 22.04
CA TYR A 94 -12.02 7.74 21.14
C TYR A 94 -11.16 6.48 21.28
N PRO A 95 -11.69 5.41 21.86
CA PRO A 95 -10.97 4.16 21.97
C PRO A 95 -10.68 3.64 20.57
N CYS A 96 -9.42 3.71 20.17
CA CYS A 96 -8.97 2.99 18.99
C CYS A 96 -8.44 1.66 19.48
N PRO A 97 -8.98 0.55 19.00
CA PRO A 97 -8.38 -0.72 19.29
C PRO A 97 -6.89 -0.67 18.93
N ARG A 98 -6.03 -1.22 19.77
CA ARG A 98 -4.57 -1.26 19.55
C ARG A 98 -4.22 -1.80 18.16
N ASP A 99 -5.01 -2.74 17.72
CA ASP A 99 -4.90 -3.39 16.42
C ASP A 99 -5.28 -2.50 15.22
N ASP A 100 -5.86 -1.33 15.44
CA ASP A 100 -6.25 -0.36 14.41
C ASP A 100 -5.29 0.83 14.34
N GLU A 101 -4.21 0.83 15.10
CA GLU A 101 -3.17 1.83 14.94
C GLU A 101 -2.46 1.63 13.61
N LEU A 102 -2.71 2.57 12.68
CA LEU A 102 -2.01 2.61 11.40
C LEU A 102 -0.55 3.01 11.64
N ARG A 103 0.34 2.03 11.62
CA ARG A 103 1.78 2.22 11.70
C ARG A 103 2.40 1.72 10.42
N CYS A 104 3.42 2.40 9.94
CA CYS A 104 4.16 2.04 8.74
C CYS A 104 3.28 1.82 7.50
N THR A 105 3.90 1.48 6.39
CA THR A 105 3.21 1.16 5.13
C THR A 105 3.73 -0.20 4.64
N PRO A 106 3.29 -1.34 5.22
CA PRO A 106 3.79 -2.66 4.85
C PRO A 106 3.18 -3.15 3.52
N LEU A 107 3.31 -2.35 2.47
CA LEU A 107 2.66 -2.56 1.19
C LEU A 107 3.05 -3.89 0.52
N ASN A 108 4.33 -4.27 0.57
CA ASN A 108 4.80 -5.53 -0.01
C ASN A 108 4.10 -6.74 0.60
N GLY A 109 4.02 -6.77 1.92
CA GLY A 109 3.31 -7.84 2.61
C GLY A 109 1.81 -7.81 2.37
N ALA A 110 1.20 -6.62 2.30
CA ALA A 110 -0.21 -6.47 1.99
C ALA A 110 -0.55 -7.01 0.59
N ILE A 111 0.30 -6.74 -0.42
CA ILE A 111 0.12 -7.27 -1.78
C ILE A 111 0.21 -8.81 -1.76
N LEU A 112 1.18 -9.39 -1.06
CA LEU A 112 1.32 -10.84 -0.96
C LEU A 112 0.11 -11.48 -0.27
N LEU A 113 -0.36 -10.90 0.84
CA LEU A 113 -1.55 -11.40 1.55
C LEU A 113 -2.84 -11.23 0.73
N SER A 114 -2.92 -10.17 -0.07
CA SER A 114 -4.09 -9.93 -0.93
C SER A 114 -4.32 -11.04 -1.94
N GLU A 115 -3.29 -11.78 -2.35
CA GLU A 115 -3.45 -12.93 -3.24
C GLU A 115 -4.44 -13.95 -2.66
N HIS A 116 -4.31 -14.25 -1.37
CA HIS A 116 -5.21 -15.19 -0.70
C HIS A 116 -6.64 -14.64 -0.60
N VAL A 117 -6.77 -13.38 -0.18
CA VAL A 117 -8.06 -12.70 -0.04
C VAL A 117 -8.80 -12.64 -1.37
N ILE A 118 -8.11 -12.22 -2.44
CA ILE A 118 -8.70 -12.09 -3.77
C ILE A 118 -9.13 -13.45 -4.34
N ARG A 119 -8.32 -14.50 -4.15
CA ARG A 119 -8.73 -15.87 -4.57
C ARG A 119 -10.01 -16.30 -3.88
N LYS A 120 -10.09 -16.11 -2.57
CA LYS A 120 -11.28 -16.43 -1.79
C LYS A 120 -12.47 -15.60 -2.25
N PHE A 121 -12.32 -14.29 -2.39
CA PHE A 121 -13.36 -13.37 -2.83
C PHE A 121 -13.89 -13.74 -4.23
N LYS A 122 -13.00 -14.04 -5.19
CA LYS A 122 -13.36 -14.46 -6.54
C LYS A 122 -14.16 -15.75 -6.53
N LYS A 123 -13.74 -16.72 -5.72
CA LYS A 123 -14.43 -18.01 -5.57
C LYS A 123 -15.79 -17.85 -4.90
N ASP A 124 -15.84 -17.17 -3.76
CA ASP A 124 -17.05 -17.03 -2.93
C ASP A 124 -18.17 -16.26 -3.64
N ASN A 125 -17.83 -15.40 -4.58
CA ASN A 125 -18.78 -14.59 -5.33
C ASN A 125 -18.93 -15.03 -6.80
N ASN A 126 -18.29 -16.14 -7.20
CA ASN A 126 -18.30 -16.67 -8.57
C ASN A 126 -17.96 -15.62 -9.65
N LEU A 127 -16.90 -14.84 -9.42
CA LEU A 127 -16.52 -13.71 -10.28
C LEU A 127 -15.57 -14.14 -11.39
N GLN A 128 -15.83 -13.69 -12.62
CA GLN A 128 -14.90 -13.83 -13.74
C GLN A 128 -13.80 -12.80 -13.69
N CYS A 129 -14.13 -11.55 -13.40
CA CYS A 129 -13.22 -10.42 -13.34
C CYS A 129 -13.22 -9.79 -11.93
N VAL A 130 -12.03 -9.45 -11.44
CA VAL A 130 -11.82 -8.74 -10.17
C VAL A 130 -10.82 -7.62 -10.41
N HIS A 131 -11.10 -6.46 -9.84
CA HIS A 131 -10.19 -5.33 -9.78
C HIS A 131 -9.71 -5.18 -8.34
N ALA A 132 -8.41 -5.11 -8.15
CA ALA A 132 -7.80 -4.80 -6.86
C ALA A 132 -7.30 -3.36 -6.87
N THR A 133 -7.62 -2.61 -5.82
CA THR A 133 -7.18 -1.21 -5.69
C THR A 133 -6.33 -1.08 -4.43
N PHE A 134 -5.11 -0.54 -4.57
CA PHE A 134 -4.26 -0.16 -3.44
C PHE A 134 -4.22 1.35 -3.33
N LEU A 135 -4.62 1.86 -2.16
CA LEU A 135 -4.58 3.27 -1.81
C LEU A 135 -3.54 3.47 -0.71
N THR A 136 -2.56 4.34 -0.93
CA THR A 136 -1.49 4.60 0.03
C THR A 136 -1.00 6.04 -0.06
N ASP A 137 -0.46 6.56 1.04
CA ASP A 137 0.22 7.85 1.13
C ASP A 137 1.74 7.72 1.29
N GLY A 138 2.24 6.50 1.27
CA GLY A 138 3.65 6.18 1.42
C GLY A 138 4.15 5.10 0.48
N GLU A 139 5.46 5.10 0.25
CA GLU A 139 6.15 3.97 -0.35
C GLU A 139 6.15 2.80 0.65
N SER A 140 6.38 1.57 0.14
CA SER A 140 6.47 0.41 1.02
C SER A 140 7.55 0.63 2.09
N SER A 141 7.14 0.62 3.34
CA SER A 141 8.08 0.55 4.47
C SER A 141 8.60 -0.88 4.60
N GLY A 142 9.85 -0.99 4.96
CA GLY A 142 10.52 -2.27 5.09
C GLY A 142 11.25 -2.70 3.82
N ASN A 143 12.26 -3.50 4.03
CA ASN A 143 13.06 -4.09 2.97
C ASN A 143 12.51 -5.49 2.67
N ALA A 144 12.70 -5.93 1.45
CA ALA A 144 12.60 -7.33 1.12
C ALA A 144 14.02 -7.89 1.01
N TYR A 145 14.25 -9.03 1.61
CA TYR A 145 15.56 -9.65 1.63
C TYR A 145 15.46 -11.15 1.35
N ARG A 146 16.59 -11.72 0.98
CA ARG A 146 16.74 -13.16 0.87
C ARG A 146 17.05 -13.74 2.23
N TYR A 147 16.31 -14.74 2.66
CA TYR A 147 16.60 -15.49 3.87
C TYR A 147 17.83 -16.38 3.67
N ASP A 148 18.79 -16.28 4.57
CA ASP A 148 20.04 -17.07 4.53
C ASP A 148 20.17 -17.90 5.82
N ILE A 149 19.86 -19.18 5.72
CA ILE A 149 19.89 -20.12 6.86
C ILE A 149 21.32 -20.39 7.38
N THR A 150 22.33 -20.04 6.58
CA THR A 150 23.74 -20.27 7.00
C THR A 150 24.26 -19.24 7.99
N LYS A 151 23.44 -18.21 8.30
CA LYS A 151 23.78 -17.18 9.26
C LYS A 151 23.37 -17.57 10.67
N ASP A 152 24.21 -17.25 11.65
CA ASP A 152 24.05 -17.70 13.03
C ASP A 152 22.93 -16.98 13.77
N SER A 153 22.76 -15.68 13.52
CA SER A 153 21.71 -14.88 14.18
C SER A 153 20.54 -14.59 13.24
N GLU A 154 19.33 -14.45 13.81
CA GLU A 154 18.13 -14.07 13.08
C GLU A 154 18.28 -12.72 12.40
N SER A 155 18.95 -11.75 13.05
CA SER A 155 19.23 -10.44 12.48
C SER A 155 20.15 -10.53 11.26
N GLU A 156 21.15 -11.40 11.29
CA GLU A 156 22.06 -11.62 10.16
C GLU A 156 21.39 -12.40 9.03
N ARG A 157 20.51 -13.36 9.37
CA ARG A 157 19.69 -14.08 8.38
C ARG A 157 18.80 -13.14 7.60
N ARG A 158 18.37 -12.05 8.25
CA ARG A 158 17.54 -10.99 7.64
C ARG A 158 18.34 -9.88 6.97
N GLN A 159 19.64 -9.81 7.16
CA GLN A 159 20.47 -8.84 6.47
C GLN A 159 20.65 -9.26 5.01
N GLY A 160 19.83 -8.66 4.16
CA GLY A 160 20.10 -8.71 2.72
C GLY A 160 21.52 -8.23 2.47
N ARG A 161 22.33 -9.05 1.84
CA ARG A 161 23.70 -8.66 1.51
C ARG A 161 23.68 -7.32 0.80
N SER A 162 24.24 -6.32 1.46
CA SER A 162 24.63 -5.06 0.86
C SER A 162 25.25 -5.32 -0.50
N ALA A 163 24.73 -4.69 -1.52
CA ALA A 163 24.94 -4.97 -2.93
C ALA A 163 26.37 -4.66 -3.42
N LYS A 164 27.35 -5.46 -3.02
CA LYS A 164 28.60 -5.58 -3.77
C LYS A 164 28.53 -6.65 -4.87
N GLN A 165 27.37 -7.25 -5.09
CA GLN A 165 27.20 -8.24 -6.13
C GLN A 165 26.91 -7.56 -7.47
N LYS A 166 27.87 -7.62 -8.38
CA LYS A 166 27.76 -7.23 -9.80
C LYS A 166 26.89 -8.22 -10.62
N CYS A 167 25.87 -8.82 -10.01
CA CYS A 167 25.03 -9.84 -10.64
C CYS A 167 23.56 -9.41 -10.68
N ASN A 168 22.83 -9.97 -11.64
CA ASN A 168 21.38 -9.83 -11.69
C ASN A 168 20.75 -10.64 -10.57
N VAL A 169 19.73 -10.08 -9.92
CA VAL A 169 18.95 -10.74 -8.87
C VAL A 169 17.54 -11.01 -9.37
N TYR A 170 17.06 -12.23 -9.19
CA TYR A 170 15.76 -12.68 -9.64
C TYR A 170 14.95 -13.27 -8.48
N ILE A 171 13.63 -13.08 -8.54
CA ILE A 171 12.66 -13.88 -7.78
C ILE A 171 12.17 -15.00 -8.70
N LYS A 172 12.26 -16.24 -8.26
CA LYS A 172 11.63 -17.37 -8.93
C LYS A 172 10.22 -17.55 -8.36
N ASP A 173 9.22 -17.33 -9.18
CA ASP A 173 7.86 -17.68 -8.81
C ASP A 173 7.68 -19.22 -8.83
N THR A 174 7.44 -19.79 -7.66
CA THR A 174 7.31 -21.25 -7.51
C THR A 174 6.02 -21.82 -8.11
N LYS A 175 4.99 -20.99 -8.30
CA LYS A 175 3.69 -21.39 -8.90
C LYS A 175 3.74 -21.36 -10.42
N THR A 176 4.18 -20.24 -10.99
CA THR A 176 4.24 -20.07 -12.45
C THR A 176 5.55 -20.56 -13.07
N LYS A 177 6.57 -20.87 -12.23
CA LYS A 177 7.94 -21.25 -12.63
C LYS A 177 8.71 -20.13 -13.36
N LYS A 178 8.18 -18.93 -13.46
CA LYS A 178 8.83 -17.78 -14.08
C LYS A 178 9.89 -17.16 -13.16
N ASN A 179 10.89 -16.56 -13.78
CA ASN A 179 11.91 -15.75 -13.10
C ASN A 179 11.63 -14.28 -13.36
N HIS A 180 11.50 -13.51 -12.30
CA HIS A 180 11.26 -12.07 -12.34
C HIS A 180 12.51 -11.33 -11.91
N LEU A 181 13.01 -10.43 -12.75
CA LEU A 181 14.22 -9.65 -12.48
C LEU A 181 13.91 -8.56 -11.44
N ILE A 182 14.61 -8.56 -10.31
CA ILE A 182 14.52 -7.51 -9.30
C ILE A 182 15.57 -6.42 -9.56
N MET A 183 16.81 -6.84 -9.83
CA MET A 183 17.94 -5.94 -9.93
C MET A 183 18.85 -6.36 -11.07
N LYS A 184 19.27 -5.39 -11.87
CA LYS A 184 20.19 -5.58 -12.98
C LYS A 184 21.57 -4.99 -12.64
N GLY A 185 22.61 -5.82 -12.73
CA GLY A 185 23.99 -5.33 -12.78
C GLY A 185 24.53 -4.65 -11.53
N GLY A 186 24.05 -4.97 -10.34
CA GLY A 186 24.67 -4.50 -9.08
C GLY A 186 24.56 -3.00 -8.83
N PHE A 187 23.48 -2.37 -9.28
CA PHE A 187 23.26 -0.95 -9.07
C PHE A 187 23.06 -0.61 -7.59
N TYR A 188 23.84 0.36 -7.07
CA TYR A 188 23.64 0.94 -5.74
C TYR A 188 22.35 1.78 -5.73
N GLY A 189 21.22 1.14 -5.48
CA GLY A 189 19.94 1.82 -5.33
C GLY A 189 18.97 0.92 -4.59
N ARG A 190 18.10 1.50 -3.77
CA ARG A 190 16.96 0.79 -3.20
C ARG A 190 16.06 0.35 -4.35
N THR A 191 16.28 -0.84 -4.87
CA THR A 191 15.42 -1.40 -5.88
C THR A 191 14.13 -1.79 -5.19
N SER A 192 13.05 -1.12 -5.50
CA SER A 192 11.75 -1.48 -4.97
C SER A 192 11.36 -2.86 -5.49
N VAL A 193 11.14 -3.80 -4.59
CA VAL A 193 10.63 -5.14 -4.92
C VAL A 193 9.14 -5.10 -5.23
N THR A 194 8.47 -4.04 -4.82
CA THR A 194 7.01 -3.85 -4.98
C THR A 194 6.50 -4.10 -6.40
N PRO A 195 7.11 -3.55 -7.47
CA PRO A 195 6.65 -3.79 -8.83
C PRO A 195 6.67 -5.28 -9.20
N VAL A 196 7.71 -5.98 -8.78
CA VAL A 196 7.88 -7.41 -9.09
C VAL A 196 6.84 -8.26 -8.35
N ILE A 197 6.56 -7.95 -7.08
CA ILE A 197 5.52 -8.63 -6.31
C ILE A 197 4.14 -8.39 -6.92
N LEU A 198 3.86 -7.15 -7.35
CA LEU A 198 2.61 -6.80 -8.06
C LEU A 198 2.45 -7.60 -9.35
N ASP A 199 3.50 -7.67 -10.18
CA ASP A 199 3.47 -8.45 -11.43
C ASP A 199 3.19 -9.94 -11.15
N ILE A 200 3.85 -10.51 -10.15
CA ILE A 200 3.63 -11.90 -9.75
C ILE A 200 2.18 -12.13 -9.32
N VAL A 201 1.63 -11.27 -8.47
CA VAL A 201 0.26 -11.41 -7.98
C VAL A 201 -0.75 -11.21 -9.11
N ARG A 202 -0.53 -10.21 -9.96
CA ARG A 202 -1.37 -9.93 -11.14
C ARG A 202 -1.40 -11.11 -12.10
N GLU A 203 -0.25 -11.69 -12.45
CA GLU A 203 -0.15 -12.85 -13.32
C GLU A 203 -0.83 -14.09 -12.72
N ARG A 204 -0.60 -14.37 -11.43
CA ARG A 204 -1.19 -15.52 -10.74
C ARG A 204 -2.70 -15.47 -10.64
N LEU A 205 -3.27 -14.29 -10.58
CA LEU A 205 -4.70 -14.08 -10.35
C LEU A 205 -5.48 -13.73 -11.63
N GLY A 206 -4.79 -13.26 -12.67
CA GLY A 206 -5.42 -12.74 -13.87
C GLY A 206 -6.33 -11.53 -13.57
N ILE A 207 -5.83 -10.57 -12.82
CA ILE A 207 -6.60 -9.39 -12.36
C ILE A 207 -5.95 -8.09 -12.79
N ASN A 208 -6.74 -7.01 -12.78
CA ASN A 208 -6.22 -5.65 -12.89
C ASN A 208 -5.91 -5.11 -11.49
N ILE A 209 -4.75 -4.50 -11.34
CA ILE A 209 -4.33 -3.83 -10.11
C ILE A 209 -4.18 -2.34 -10.38
N VAL A 210 -4.97 -1.55 -9.67
CA VAL A 210 -4.94 -0.08 -9.75
C VAL A 210 -4.31 0.47 -8.48
N GLY A 211 -3.34 1.37 -8.65
CA GLY A 211 -2.69 2.05 -7.53
C GLY A 211 -3.12 3.51 -7.43
N PHE A 212 -3.38 3.96 -6.22
CA PHE A 212 -3.58 5.37 -5.89
C PHE A 212 -2.55 5.78 -4.85
N PHE A 213 -1.79 6.82 -5.16
CA PHE A 213 -0.82 7.42 -4.25
C PHE A 213 -1.27 8.83 -3.88
N ILE A 214 -1.47 9.07 -2.59
CA ILE A 214 -1.94 10.36 -2.10
C ILE A 214 -0.75 11.19 -1.67
N LEU A 215 -0.55 12.33 -2.32
CA LEU A 215 0.40 13.35 -1.90
C LEU A 215 -0.33 14.47 -1.16
N ASN A 216 0.15 14.86 0.01
CA ASN A 216 -0.46 15.93 0.81
C ASN A 216 -0.62 17.22 0.01
N ASN A 217 0.40 17.58 -0.77
CA ASN A 217 0.36 18.75 -1.65
C ASN A 217 1.16 18.51 -2.94
N PHE A 218 0.84 19.28 -3.97
CA PHE A 218 1.55 19.30 -5.24
C PHE A 218 2.55 20.45 -5.29
N SER A 219 3.52 20.44 -4.37
CA SER A 219 4.67 21.34 -4.42
C SER A 219 5.65 20.95 -5.52
N THR A 220 6.47 21.89 -5.97
CA THR A 220 7.52 21.63 -6.96
C THR A 220 8.46 20.51 -6.52
N ASN A 221 8.87 20.52 -5.23
CA ASN A 221 9.77 19.52 -4.68
C ASN A 221 9.14 18.12 -4.65
N ASN A 222 7.84 18.02 -4.39
CA ASN A 222 7.14 16.74 -4.36
C ASN A 222 6.92 16.18 -5.76
N LEU A 223 6.59 17.05 -6.72
CA LEU A 223 6.24 16.63 -8.08
C LEU A 223 7.46 16.38 -8.97
N TRP A 224 8.63 16.92 -8.63
CA TRP A 224 9.85 16.74 -9.41
C TRP A 224 10.17 15.27 -9.73
N ARG A 225 9.91 14.37 -8.79
CA ARG A 225 10.16 12.92 -8.92
C ARG A 225 9.22 12.22 -9.91
N TYR A 226 8.12 12.87 -10.28
CA TYR A 226 7.06 12.28 -11.11
C TYR A 226 7.01 12.85 -12.50
N VAL A 227 7.87 13.81 -12.81
CA VAL A 227 7.92 14.42 -14.16
C VAL A 227 8.23 13.34 -15.20
N PRO A 228 7.41 13.24 -16.26
CA PRO A 228 7.69 12.33 -17.35
C PRO A 228 9.06 12.64 -17.96
N GLN A 229 9.93 11.64 -18.05
CA GLN A 229 11.22 11.81 -18.69
C GLN A 229 11.03 12.02 -20.17
N GLN A 230 11.46 13.18 -20.66
CA GLN A 230 11.51 13.45 -22.09
C GLN A 230 12.88 13.07 -22.65
N LYS A 231 12.91 12.17 -23.61
CA LYS A 231 14.12 11.82 -24.35
C LYS A 231 14.40 12.93 -25.38
N HIS A 232 15.64 13.41 -25.41
CA HIS A 232 16.16 14.32 -26.48
C HIS A 232 15.59 15.76 -26.49
N VAL A 233 15.33 16.37 -25.35
CA VAL A 233 14.88 17.76 -25.27
C VAL A 233 16.03 18.64 -24.78
N THR A 234 16.16 19.86 -25.34
CA THR A 234 17.08 20.88 -24.81
C THR A 234 16.69 21.26 -23.38
N TYR A 235 17.63 21.80 -22.61
CA TYR A 235 17.39 22.19 -21.22
C TYR A 235 16.24 23.19 -21.09
N GLU A 236 16.16 24.17 -21.98
CA GLU A 236 15.10 25.20 -22.01
C GLU A 236 13.73 24.60 -22.30
N ALA A 237 13.62 23.77 -23.35
CA ALA A 237 12.37 23.08 -23.67
C ALA A 237 11.93 22.14 -22.55
N GLY A 238 12.87 21.53 -21.84
CA GLY A 238 12.60 20.72 -20.66
C GLY A 238 12.02 21.52 -19.48
N GLN A 239 12.52 22.74 -19.26
CA GLN A 239 11.99 23.63 -18.23
C GLN A 239 10.56 24.12 -18.56
N ASP A 240 10.29 24.49 -19.80
CA ASP A 240 8.96 24.93 -20.20
C ASP A 240 7.94 23.79 -20.18
N PHE A 241 8.34 22.60 -20.60
CA PHE A 241 7.53 21.39 -20.42
C PHE A 241 7.19 21.17 -18.94
N PHE A 242 8.18 21.22 -18.06
CA PHE A 242 7.98 21.05 -16.64
C PHE A 242 7.01 22.09 -16.06
N LYS A 243 7.18 23.35 -16.38
CA LYS A 243 6.27 24.43 -15.92
C LYS A 243 4.83 24.18 -16.37
N ASN A 244 4.64 23.84 -17.65
CA ASN A 244 3.32 23.61 -18.22
C ASN A 244 2.67 22.35 -17.63
N TRP A 245 3.42 21.25 -17.48
CA TRP A 245 2.97 20.04 -16.83
C TRP A 245 2.56 20.30 -15.39
N MET A 246 3.39 21.00 -14.61
CA MET A 246 3.10 21.38 -13.23
C MET A 246 1.81 22.22 -13.11
N LYS A 247 1.62 23.19 -14.02
CA LYS A 247 0.41 24.01 -14.03
C LYS A 247 -0.84 23.16 -14.26
N LYS A 248 -0.79 22.24 -15.24
CA LYS A 248 -1.87 21.30 -15.53
C LYS A 248 -2.17 20.39 -14.32
N VAL A 249 -1.17 19.71 -13.78
CA VAL A 249 -1.32 18.76 -12.68
C VAL A 249 -1.85 19.44 -11.42
N LYS A 250 -1.39 20.67 -11.12
CA LYS A 250 -1.91 21.44 -9.98
C LYS A 250 -3.38 21.82 -10.16
N LYS A 251 -3.78 22.12 -11.38
CA LYS A 251 -5.17 22.43 -11.72
C LYS A 251 -6.06 21.20 -11.61
N ASP A 252 -5.62 20.09 -12.19
CA ASP A 252 -6.41 18.86 -12.26
C ASP A 252 -6.47 18.14 -10.89
N GLY A 253 -5.49 18.37 -10.01
CA GLY A 253 -5.38 17.73 -8.69
C GLY A 253 -4.96 16.27 -8.74
N TRP A 254 -4.67 15.73 -9.91
CA TRP A 254 -4.22 14.35 -10.11
C TRP A 254 -3.46 14.18 -11.42
N PHE A 255 -2.74 13.08 -11.56
CA PHE A 255 -2.15 12.62 -12.82
C PHE A 255 -1.92 11.12 -12.80
N MET A 256 -1.90 10.54 -13.99
CA MET A 256 -1.54 9.13 -14.18
C MET A 256 -0.04 9.04 -14.43
N LYS A 257 0.57 8.01 -13.88
CA LYS A 257 1.98 7.66 -14.07
C LYS A 257 2.08 6.21 -14.51
N ASP A 258 2.95 5.94 -15.47
CA ASP A 258 3.36 4.57 -15.74
C ASP A 258 4.21 4.07 -14.57
N GLN A 259 3.67 3.12 -13.84
CA GLN A 259 4.31 2.53 -12.66
C GLN A 259 4.31 1.02 -12.79
N ALA A 260 5.50 0.45 -12.91
CA ALA A 260 5.67 -0.98 -13.09
C ALA A 260 4.90 -1.80 -12.03
N GLY A 261 4.27 -2.87 -12.47
CA GLY A 261 3.48 -3.76 -11.63
C GLY A 261 1.99 -3.41 -11.53
N TYR A 262 1.62 -2.15 -11.70
CA TYR A 262 0.23 -1.71 -11.75
C TYR A 262 -0.32 -1.74 -13.19
N SER A 263 -1.61 -2.02 -13.34
CA SER A 263 -2.32 -1.81 -14.60
C SER A 263 -2.53 -0.33 -14.87
N GLU A 264 -2.82 0.43 -13.80
CA GLU A 264 -2.97 1.88 -13.79
C GLU A 264 -2.48 2.42 -12.46
N TYR A 265 -1.81 3.56 -12.47
CA TYR A 265 -1.31 4.19 -11.26
C TYR A 265 -1.56 5.70 -11.28
N TYR A 266 -2.28 6.16 -10.27
CA TYR A 266 -2.70 7.54 -10.13
C TYR A 266 -2.05 8.20 -8.93
N VAL A 267 -1.57 9.43 -9.12
CA VAL A 267 -1.10 10.29 -8.03
C VAL A 267 -2.13 11.39 -7.82
N ILE A 268 -2.65 11.49 -6.61
CA ILE A 268 -3.75 12.37 -6.26
C ILE A 268 -3.29 13.37 -5.20
N LYS A 269 -3.69 14.62 -5.36
CA LYS A 269 -3.47 15.66 -4.34
C LYS A 269 -4.45 15.46 -3.19
N GLY A 270 -3.96 15.27 -1.96
CA GLY A 270 -4.79 15.02 -0.79
C GLY A 270 -5.82 16.12 -0.51
N GLU A 271 -5.46 17.39 -0.78
CA GLU A 271 -6.39 18.51 -0.66
C GLU A 271 -7.57 18.44 -1.64
N SER A 272 -7.40 17.79 -2.81
CA SER A 272 -8.48 17.59 -3.79
C SER A 272 -9.52 16.57 -3.33
N LEU A 273 -9.20 15.79 -2.30
CA LEU A 273 -10.12 14.83 -1.68
C LEU A 273 -10.94 15.44 -0.54
N LYS A 274 -10.74 16.72 -0.23
CA LYS A 274 -11.60 17.42 0.72
C LYS A 274 -12.99 17.52 0.12
N ILE A 275 -13.96 16.85 0.72
CA ILE A 275 -15.36 17.12 0.50
C ILE A 275 -15.56 18.55 0.98
N GLU A 276 -15.94 19.46 0.09
CA GLU A 276 -16.38 20.80 0.50
C GLU A 276 -17.56 20.59 1.42
N SER A 277 -17.34 20.90 2.67
CA SER A 277 -18.31 20.65 3.75
C SER A 277 -19.57 21.45 3.51
N ASP A 278 -20.66 20.84 3.84
CA ASP A 278 -21.94 21.36 4.30
C ASP A 278 -23.02 21.73 3.28
N ASN A 279 -22.77 21.92 1.99
CA ASN A 279 -23.87 22.24 1.06
C ASN A 279 -24.32 21.10 0.14
N ASP A 280 -23.52 20.04 -0.04
CA ASP A 280 -23.88 18.94 -0.96
C ASP A 280 -24.56 17.74 -0.29
N LEU A 281 -24.71 17.76 1.04
CA LEU A 281 -25.43 16.73 1.80
C LEU A 281 -26.88 17.13 2.16
N ASN A 282 -27.45 18.10 1.51
CA ASN A 282 -28.91 18.34 1.59
C ASN A 282 -29.67 17.21 0.87
N VAL A 283 -29.57 16.00 1.38
CA VAL A 283 -30.53 14.95 1.14
C VAL A 283 -31.76 15.33 1.96
N LYS A 284 -32.77 15.92 1.30
CA LYS A 284 -34.08 16.07 1.92
C LYS A 284 -34.57 14.68 2.33
N PRO A 285 -34.91 14.46 3.59
CA PRO A 285 -35.59 13.23 3.95
C PRO A 285 -36.97 13.22 3.28
N ASP A 286 -37.22 12.18 2.50
CA ASP A 286 -38.57 11.82 2.06
C ASP A 286 -39.35 11.27 3.26
#